data_3fb55ce14f3aa82950dc4e43cebec94c
#
_entry.id   3fb55ce14f3aa82950dc4e43cebec94c
#
_cell.length_a   1.000
_cell.length_b   1.000
_cell.length_c   1.000
_cell.angle_alpha   90.00
_cell.angle_beta   90.00
_cell.angle_gamma   90.00
#
_symmetry.space_group_name_H-M   'P 1'
#
loop_
_entity.id
_entity.type
_entity.pdbx_description
1 polymer ?
#
loop_
_entity_poly.entity_id
_entity_poly.type
_entity_poly.pdbx_seq_one_letter_code
_entity_poly.pdbx_strand_id
1 'polypeptide(L)'
;MSGPGSKLSIFLLICIVSLSLSSCKKQKNDVIPDVTVDFYIDLTDPEFFDLNAIGNHVLVNYNTNNLGYKASGYDNNGIIVYRSQTDEFIALDRTCPHDYVLDGTSIAVNVDGVYAECPLCKSTYALPSFGTPTSGPSKYPLKMYRTSFTGQFVHVTNY
;
A
#
# COMPACT_ATOMS: atom_id res chain seq x y z
N MET A 1 57.58 5.59 14.55
CA MET A 1 57.15 4.29 15.13
C MET A 1 55.64 4.32 15.25
N SER A 2 54.94 3.78 14.26
CA SER A 2 53.48 3.70 14.27
C SER A 2 53.07 2.38 14.93
N GLY A 3 52.47 2.48 16.14
CA GLY A 3 52.07 1.33 16.95
C GLY A 3 50.92 0.53 16.33
N PRO A 4 50.83 -0.79 16.62
CA PRO A 4 49.83 -1.69 16.05
C PRO A 4 48.38 -1.40 16.42
N GLY A 5 48.13 -0.51 17.39
CA GLY A 5 46.79 -0.13 17.85
C GLY A 5 45.96 0.72 16.85
N SER A 6 46.62 1.51 16.01
CA SER A 6 45.94 2.40 15.05
C SER A 6 45.23 1.66 13.93
N LYS A 7 45.81 0.57 13.43
CA LYS A 7 45.22 -0.24 12.32
C LYS A 7 44.05 -1.07 12.80
N LEU A 8 44.03 -1.55 14.03
CA LEU A 8 42.94 -2.32 14.62
C LEU A 8 41.72 -1.42 14.88
N SER A 9 41.92 -0.17 15.28
CA SER A 9 40.86 0.80 15.54
C SER A 9 40.15 1.22 14.23
N ILE A 10 40.91 1.39 13.14
CA ILE A 10 40.34 1.72 11.81
C ILE A 10 39.55 0.55 11.24
N PHE A 11 40.02 -0.69 11.42
CA PHE A 11 39.30 -1.90 10.99
C PHE A 11 37.99 -2.08 11.72
N LEU A 12 37.95 -1.81 13.03
CA LEU A 12 36.76 -1.88 13.85
C LEU A 12 35.73 -0.81 13.43
N LEU A 13 36.18 0.41 13.09
CA LEU A 13 35.32 1.50 12.62
C LEU A 13 34.69 1.21 11.27
N ILE A 14 35.42 0.59 10.36
CA ILE A 14 34.93 0.18 9.03
C ILE A 14 33.88 -0.94 9.15
N CYS A 15 34.04 -1.90 10.05
CA CYS A 15 33.05 -2.95 10.30
C CYS A 15 31.74 -2.41 10.86
N ILE A 16 31.77 -1.38 11.70
CA ILE A 16 30.55 -0.79 12.29
C ILE A 16 29.74 -0.01 11.24
N VAL A 17 30.40 0.65 10.28
CA VAL A 17 29.74 1.39 9.20
C VAL A 17 29.08 0.47 8.18
N SER A 18 29.59 -0.76 7.98
CA SER A 18 29.01 -1.72 7.03
C SER A 18 27.74 -2.41 7.52
N LEU A 19 27.41 -2.37 8.81
CA LEU A 19 26.19 -2.98 9.35
C LEU A 19 24.94 -2.08 9.26
N SER A 20 25.09 -0.81 8.88
CA SER A 20 23.95 0.14 8.87
C SER A 20 23.18 0.23 7.55
N LEU A 21 23.51 -0.59 6.54
CA LEU A 21 22.77 -0.65 5.27
C LEU A 21 21.69 -1.75 5.27
N SER A 22 20.91 -1.83 6.35
CA SER A 22 19.64 -2.58 6.32
C SER A 22 18.66 -1.80 5.46
N SER A 23 18.70 -2.04 4.15
CA SER A 23 17.64 -1.57 3.24
C SER A 23 16.32 -2.19 3.69
N CYS A 24 15.42 -1.38 4.26
CA CYS A 24 14.04 -1.77 4.46
C CYS A 24 13.44 -2.07 3.07
N LYS A 25 13.43 -3.34 2.68
CA LYS A 25 12.66 -3.77 1.51
C LYS A 25 11.20 -3.59 1.84
N LYS A 26 10.54 -2.69 1.10
CA LYS A 26 9.07 -2.55 1.14
C LYS A 26 8.49 -3.92 0.85
N GLN A 27 7.72 -4.47 1.79
CA GLN A 27 7.11 -5.78 1.63
C GLN A 27 6.08 -5.68 0.51
N LYS A 28 6.32 -6.40 -0.59
CA LYS A 28 5.43 -6.44 -1.74
C LYS A 28 4.46 -7.61 -1.58
N ASN A 29 3.19 -7.38 -1.90
CA ASN A 29 2.21 -8.45 -2.01
C ASN A 29 2.24 -8.99 -3.45
N ASP A 30 2.78 -10.19 -3.62
CA ASP A 30 2.79 -10.91 -4.89
C ASP A 30 1.81 -12.11 -4.88
N VAL A 31 0.99 -12.26 -3.82
CA VAL A 31 0.07 -13.40 -3.68
C VAL A 31 -1.28 -13.15 -4.36
N ILE A 32 -1.76 -11.90 -4.37
CA ILE A 32 -2.95 -11.54 -5.15
C ILE A 32 -2.53 -11.38 -6.61
N PRO A 33 -3.19 -12.07 -7.57
CA PRO A 33 -2.85 -11.97 -8.99
C PRO A 33 -2.90 -10.54 -9.53
N ASP A 34 -2.09 -10.28 -10.54
CA ASP A 34 -2.14 -9.00 -11.25
C ASP A 34 -3.41 -8.91 -12.10
N VAL A 35 -4.12 -7.80 -11.95
CA VAL A 35 -5.22 -7.38 -12.82
C VAL A 35 -4.88 -6.04 -13.42
N THR A 36 -5.41 -5.73 -14.59
CA THR A 36 -5.19 -4.41 -15.19
C THR A 36 -5.89 -3.35 -14.37
N VAL A 37 -5.12 -2.40 -13.86
CA VAL A 37 -5.61 -1.20 -13.16
C VAL A 37 -5.06 0.02 -13.89
N ASP A 38 -5.94 0.91 -14.31
CA ASP A 38 -5.59 2.16 -14.99
C ASP A 38 -6.79 3.12 -14.96
N PHE A 39 -6.77 4.05 -14.00
CA PHE A 39 -7.83 5.04 -13.84
C PHE A 39 -7.34 6.33 -13.19
N TYR A 40 -8.13 7.38 -13.35
CA TYR A 40 -7.88 8.69 -12.74
C TYR A 40 -9.03 9.08 -11.83
N ILE A 41 -8.70 9.71 -10.71
CA ILE A 41 -9.62 10.38 -9.79
C ILE A 41 -9.43 11.89 -9.99
N ASP A 42 -10.51 12.61 -10.26
CA ASP A 42 -10.53 14.07 -10.23
C ASP A 42 -10.89 14.53 -8.81
N LEU A 43 -9.97 15.21 -8.12
CA LEU A 43 -10.20 15.70 -6.75
C LEU A 43 -11.23 16.85 -6.69
N THR A 44 -11.67 17.38 -7.83
CA THR A 44 -12.77 18.36 -7.90
C THR A 44 -14.14 17.69 -7.99
N ASP A 45 -14.20 16.39 -8.27
CA ASP A 45 -15.44 15.65 -8.28
C ASP A 45 -15.98 15.45 -6.84
N PRO A 46 -17.24 15.80 -6.57
CA PRO A 46 -17.84 15.62 -5.26
C PRO A 46 -17.80 14.19 -4.69
N GLU A 47 -17.80 13.16 -5.53
CA GLU A 47 -17.70 11.76 -5.10
C GLU A 47 -16.37 11.46 -4.41
N PHE A 48 -15.31 12.17 -4.78
CA PHE A 48 -13.96 11.97 -4.24
C PHE A 48 -13.53 13.07 -3.27
N PHE A 49 -14.48 13.89 -2.81
CA PHE A 49 -14.20 15.06 -1.96
C PHE A 49 -13.40 14.71 -0.69
N ASP A 50 -13.61 13.53 -0.12
CA ASP A 50 -12.90 13.07 1.08
C ASP A 50 -11.37 12.98 0.87
N LEU A 51 -10.91 12.74 -0.36
CA LEU A 51 -9.48 12.75 -0.68
C LEU A 51 -8.83 14.15 -0.62
N ASN A 52 -9.59 15.22 -0.45
CA ASN A 52 -9.02 16.55 -0.25
C ASN A 52 -8.39 16.73 1.14
N ALA A 53 -8.70 15.86 2.10
CA ALA A 53 -8.10 15.85 3.42
C ALA A 53 -7.07 14.73 3.58
N ILE A 54 -5.90 15.05 4.15
CA ILE A 54 -4.88 14.07 4.51
C ILE A 54 -5.43 13.14 5.58
N GLY A 55 -5.17 11.85 5.45
CA GLY A 55 -5.66 10.82 6.36
C GLY A 55 -7.02 10.22 5.96
N ASN A 56 -7.66 10.75 4.94
CA ASN A 56 -8.92 10.22 4.42
C ASN A 56 -8.69 9.26 3.24
N HIS A 57 -9.73 8.50 2.92
CA HIS A 57 -9.72 7.53 1.84
C HIS A 57 -11.06 7.55 1.08
N VAL A 58 -11.03 7.00 -0.13
CA VAL A 58 -12.23 6.64 -0.90
C VAL A 58 -12.11 5.19 -1.38
N LEU A 59 -13.25 4.56 -1.63
CA LEU A 59 -13.33 3.24 -2.24
C LEU A 59 -13.71 3.40 -3.71
N VAL A 60 -12.84 2.94 -4.60
CA VAL A 60 -13.03 3.02 -6.04
C VAL A 60 -13.38 1.64 -6.60
N ASN A 61 -14.36 1.59 -7.46
CA ASN A 61 -14.81 0.38 -8.15
C ASN A 61 -15.39 0.74 -9.54
N TYR A 62 -16.00 -0.21 -10.23
CA TYR A 62 -16.56 0.01 -11.58
C TYR A 62 -17.80 0.94 -11.62
N ASN A 63 -18.40 1.28 -10.46
CA ASN A 63 -19.57 2.17 -10.37
C ASN A 63 -19.20 3.61 -9.99
N THR A 64 -17.95 3.86 -9.56
CA THR A 64 -17.50 5.19 -9.18
C THR A 64 -17.22 6.07 -10.41
N ASN A 65 -17.32 7.38 -10.25
CA ASN A 65 -17.17 8.36 -11.35
C ASN A 65 -15.69 8.62 -11.71
N ASN A 66 -14.84 7.61 -11.58
CA ASN A 66 -13.44 7.70 -12.00
C ASN A 66 -13.31 7.73 -13.54
N LEU A 67 -12.28 8.40 -14.02
CA LEU A 67 -11.95 8.42 -15.44
C LEU A 67 -11.11 7.17 -15.77
N GLY A 68 -11.50 6.40 -16.79
CA GLY A 68 -10.86 5.13 -17.17
C GLY A 68 -11.72 3.92 -16.81
N TYR A 69 -11.27 2.72 -17.27
CA TYR A 69 -12.12 1.52 -17.27
C TYR A 69 -11.68 0.41 -16.32
N LYS A 70 -10.57 0.58 -15.61
CA LYS A 70 -9.89 -0.51 -14.89
C LYS A 70 -9.71 -0.15 -13.40
N ALA A 71 -10.84 0.05 -12.71
CA ALA A 71 -10.86 0.54 -11.33
C ALA A 71 -11.38 -0.48 -10.30
N SER A 72 -11.62 -1.74 -10.70
CA SER A 72 -12.33 -2.70 -9.85
C SER A 72 -11.43 -3.51 -8.90
N GLY A 73 -10.11 -3.48 -9.09
CA GLY A 73 -9.20 -4.36 -8.34
C GLY A 73 -9.37 -5.84 -8.70
N TYR A 74 -8.76 -6.71 -7.91
CA TYR A 74 -8.90 -8.15 -8.09
C TYR A 74 -10.32 -8.59 -7.73
N ASP A 75 -10.90 -9.44 -8.58
CA ASP A 75 -12.24 -10.03 -8.43
C ASP A 75 -13.36 -9.00 -8.12
N ASN A 76 -13.21 -7.77 -8.62
CA ASN A 76 -14.12 -6.65 -8.38
C ASN A 76 -14.28 -6.24 -6.90
N ASN A 77 -13.35 -6.57 -6.04
CA ASN A 77 -13.38 -6.17 -4.63
C ASN A 77 -13.20 -4.66 -4.43
N GLY A 78 -12.71 -3.95 -5.45
CA GLY A 78 -12.46 -2.53 -5.42
C GLY A 78 -11.06 -2.17 -4.90
N ILE A 79 -10.78 -0.87 -4.93
CA ILE A 79 -9.48 -0.29 -4.59
C ILE A 79 -9.68 0.80 -3.53
N ILE A 80 -8.89 0.76 -2.46
CA ILE A 80 -8.81 1.83 -1.47
C ILE A 80 -7.81 2.84 -1.99
N VAL A 81 -8.20 4.10 -2.15
CA VAL A 81 -7.27 5.20 -2.40
C VAL A 81 -7.23 6.07 -1.15
N TYR A 82 -6.06 6.17 -0.54
CA TYR A 82 -5.82 6.86 0.72
C TYR A 82 -4.84 8.02 0.50
N ARG A 83 -5.15 9.22 1.01
CA ARG A 83 -4.24 10.36 0.96
C ARG A 83 -3.31 10.35 2.16
N SER A 84 -2.04 9.99 1.95
CA SER A 84 -1.04 9.90 3.02
C SER A 84 -0.42 11.24 3.37
N GLN A 85 -0.21 12.11 2.38
CA GLN A 85 0.33 13.46 2.52
C GLN A 85 -0.26 14.41 1.47
N THR A 86 0.21 15.66 1.45
CA THR A 86 -0.31 16.69 0.53
C THR A 86 -0.33 16.22 -0.92
N ASP A 87 0.75 15.60 -1.39
CA ASP A 87 0.91 15.15 -2.78
C ASP A 87 1.15 13.64 -2.90
N GLU A 88 0.88 12.90 -1.82
CA GLU A 88 1.09 11.46 -1.80
C GLU A 88 -0.21 10.68 -1.55
N PHE A 89 -0.44 9.71 -2.40
CA PHE A 89 -1.58 8.80 -2.33
C PHE A 89 -1.09 7.35 -2.30
N ILE A 90 -1.83 6.50 -1.59
CA ILE A 90 -1.60 5.06 -1.51
C ILE A 90 -2.84 4.38 -2.08
N ALA A 91 -2.65 3.52 -3.08
CA ALA A 91 -3.74 2.73 -3.67
C ALA A 91 -3.54 1.25 -3.34
N LEU A 92 -4.56 0.63 -2.74
CA LEU A 92 -4.51 -0.74 -2.23
C LEU A 92 -5.70 -1.54 -2.75
N ASP A 93 -5.45 -2.76 -3.23
CA ASP A 93 -6.52 -3.72 -3.52
C ASP A 93 -7.22 -4.12 -2.22
N ARG A 94 -8.53 -4.21 -2.26
CA ARG A 94 -9.32 -4.60 -1.09
C ARG A 94 -9.34 -6.11 -0.82
N THR A 95 -8.75 -6.91 -1.67
CA THR A 95 -8.73 -8.37 -1.48
C THR A 95 -7.85 -8.77 -0.31
N CYS A 96 -8.39 -9.51 0.64
CA CYS A 96 -7.65 -10.04 1.78
C CYS A 96 -6.60 -11.06 1.30
N PRO A 97 -5.30 -10.81 1.50
CA PRO A 97 -4.26 -11.74 1.03
C PRO A 97 -4.18 -13.02 1.87
N HIS A 98 -4.61 -13.00 3.15
CA HIS A 98 -4.58 -14.18 3.99
C HIS A 98 -5.57 -15.24 3.51
N ASP A 99 -6.83 -14.86 3.34
CA ASP A 99 -7.89 -15.81 2.96
C ASP A 99 -7.66 -16.30 1.53
N TYR A 100 -7.14 -15.43 0.65
CA TYR A 100 -6.77 -15.82 -0.70
C TYR A 100 -5.65 -16.89 -0.72
N VAL A 101 -4.60 -16.74 0.10
CA VAL A 101 -3.51 -17.73 0.19
C VAL A 101 -3.97 -19.03 0.85
N LEU A 102 -4.89 -18.94 1.81
CA LEU A 102 -5.34 -20.08 2.58
C LEU A 102 -6.13 -21.08 1.72
N ASP A 103 -7.09 -20.59 0.94
CA ASP A 103 -8.01 -21.44 0.17
C ASP A 103 -8.54 -20.82 -1.13
N GLY A 104 -7.96 -19.70 -1.58
CA GLY A 104 -8.40 -18.98 -2.78
C GLY A 104 -9.61 -18.08 -2.56
N THR A 105 -10.07 -17.90 -1.31
CA THR A 105 -11.24 -17.06 -1.03
C THR A 105 -10.94 -15.59 -1.32
N SER A 106 -11.67 -15.02 -2.27
CA SER A 106 -11.59 -13.60 -2.63
C SER A 106 -12.62 -12.82 -1.82
N ILE A 107 -12.17 -12.10 -0.81
CA ILE A 107 -13.02 -11.29 0.07
C ILE A 107 -12.46 -9.88 0.25
N ALA A 108 -13.34 -8.88 0.13
CA ALA A 108 -12.98 -7.49 0.31
C ALA A 108 -12.85 -7.14 1.80
N VAL A 109 -11.77 -6.44 2.17
CA VAL A 109 -11.64 -5.84 3.49
C VAL A 109 -12.58 -4.63 3.64
N ASN A 110 -13.07 -4.41 4.84
CA ASN A 110 -13.84 -3.22 5.22
C ASN A 110 -12.90 -2.14 5.76
N VAL A 111 -13.15 -0.89 5.42
CA VAL A 111 -12.30 0.22 5.84
C VAL A 111 -13.02 1.04 6.90
N ASP A 112 -12.32 1.33 8.00
CA ASP A 112 -12.75 2.22 9.06
C ASP A 112 -11.58 3.14 9.44
N GLY A 113 -11.74 4.43 9.18
CA GLY A 113 -10.71 5.44 9.36
C GLY A 113 -9.44 5.11 8.56
N VAL A 114 -8.34 4.86 9.25
CA VAL A 114 -7.02 4.56 8.67
C VAL A 114 -6.69 3.07 8.69
N TYR A 115 -7.64 2.21 9.03
CA TYR A 115 -7.48 0.76 9.07
C TYR A 115 -8.45 0.07 8.15
N ALA A 116 -8.02 -1.08 7.63
CA ALA A 116 -8.88 -2.00 6.92
C ALA A 116 -8.92 -3.35 7.67
N GLU A 117 -10.10 -3.96 7.82
CA GLU A 117 -10.28 -5.24 8.49
C GLU A 117 -10.92 -6.26 7.55
N CYS A 118 -10.36 -7.46 7.49
CA CYS A 118 -11.00 -8.57 6.80
C CYS A 118 -12.20 -9.09 7.63
N PRO A 119 -13.42 -9.13 7.06
CA PRO A 119 -14.60 -9.62 7.78
C PRO A 119 -14.51 -11.11 8.13
N LEU A 120 -13.68 -11.90 7.42
CA LEU A 120 -13.54 -13.34 7.62
C LEU A 120 -12.42 -13.66 8.62
N CYS A 121 -11.16 -13.40 8.29
CA CYS A 121 -10.02 -13.79 9.13
C CYS A 121 -9.66 -12.78 10.23
N LYS A 122 -10.33 -11.62 10.26
CA LYS A 122 -10.10 -10.55 11.24
C LYS A 122 -8.70 -9.93 11.22
N SER A 123 -7.94 -10.15 10.15
CA SER A 123 -6.69 -9.42 9.97
C SER A 123 -6.96 -7.95 9.73
N THR A 124 -6.21 -7.08 10.41
CA THR A 124 -6.27 -5.63 10.23
C THR A 124 -5.02 -5.11 9.53
N TYR A 125 -5.19 -4.08 8.71
CA TYR A 125 -4.16 -3.49 7.87
C TYR A 125 -4.13 -1.98 8.06
N ALA A 126 -2.95 -1.40 8.24
CA ALA A 126 -2.79 0.06 8.36
C ALA A 126 -2.60 0.70 6.99
N LEU A 127 -3.53 1.57 6.57
CA LEU A 127 -3.47 2.26 5.28
C LEU A 127 -2.22 3.15 5.16
N PRO A 128 -1.86 4.00 6.18
CA PRO A 128 -0.67 4.85 6.10
C PRO A 128 0.65 4.07 6.06
N SER A 129 0.62 2.78 6.43
CA SER A 129 1.77 1.88 6.36
C SER A 129 1.67 0.94 5.15
N PHE A 130 1.12 1.43 4.05
CA PHE A 130 1.01 0.69 2.79
C PHE A 130 0.26 -0.64 2.90
N GLY A 131 -0.79 -0.68 3.72
CA GLY A 131 -1.59 -1.87 3.93
C GLY A 131 -0.87 -2.99 4.69
N THR A 132 0.15 -2.66 5.48
CA THR A 132 0.86 -3.66 6.30
C THR A 132 -0.07 -4.20 7.38
N PRO A 133 -0.10 -5.54 7.61
CA PRO A 133 -0.92 -6.12 8.66
C PRO A 133 -0.45 -5.67 10.04
N THR A 134 -1.40 -5.32 10.90
CA THR A 134 -1.16 -4.86 12.28
C THR A 134 -1.65 -5.87 13.32
N SER A 135 -2.64 -6.70 12.94
CA SER A 135 -3.14 -7.79 13.78
C SER A 135 -3.78 -8.89 12.93
N GLY A 136 -4.10 -10.02 13.55
CA GLY A 136 -4.69 -11.18 12.89
C GLY A 136 -3.65 -12.07 12.23
N PRO A 137 -4.11 -13.09 11.47
CA PRO A 137 -3.23 -14.12 10.93
C PRO A 137 -2.49 -13.74 9.64
N SER A 138 -2.84 -12.61 9.00
CA SER A 138 -2.21 -12.21 7.72
C SER A 138 -0.71 -11.95 7.89
N LYS A 139 0.09 -12.50 6.97
CA LYS A 139 1.54 -12.28 6.87
C LYS A 139 1.89 -11.34 5.71
N TYR A 140 0.92 -11.05 4.85
CA TYR A 140 1.11 -10.25 3.64
C TYR A 140 0.38 -8.92 3.77
N PRO A 141 0.96 -7.81 3.28
CA PRO A 141 0.25 -6.54 3.17
C PRO A 141 -0.84 -6.63 2.10
N LEU A 142 -1.75 -5.68 2.06
CA LEU A 142 -2.66 -5.50 0.92
C LEU A 142 -1.83 -5.25 -0.35
N LYS A 143 -2.33 -5.70 -1.50
CA LYS A 143 -1.67 -5.46 -2.79
C LYS A 143 -1.72 -3.97 -3.12
N MET A 144 -0.56 -3.40 -3.46
CA MET A 144 -0.42 -1.99 -3.74
C MET A 144 -0.29 -1.72 -5.24
N TYR A 145 -0.97 -0.69 -5.70
CA TYR A 145 -0.86 -0.11 -7.03
C TYR A 145 0.03 1.14 -7.02
N ARG A 146 0.53 1.54 -8.17
CA ARG A 146 1.29 2.78 -8.32
C ARG A 146 0.33 3.96 -8.36
N THR A 147 0.76 5.08 -7.80
CA THR A 147 0.03 6.33 -7.84
C THR A 147 0.92 7.44 -8.36
N SER A 148 0.34 8.38 -9.11
CA SER A 148 0.97 9.66 -9.42
C SER A 148 -0.07 10.78 -9.31
N PHE A 149 0.37 11.98 -8.98
CA PHE A 149 -0.49 13.14 -8.74
C PHE A 149 -0.05 14.32 -9.57
N THR A 150 -1.00 15.04 -10.16
CA THR A 150 -0.75 16.21 -11.05
C THR A 150 -1.24 17.54 -10.47
N GLY A 151 -1.61 17.56 -9.17
CA GLY A 151 -2.24 18.72 -8.51
C GLY A 151 -3.77 18.68 -8.52
N GLN A 152 -4.38 18.00 -9.48
CA GLN A 152 -5.84 17.79 -9.57
C GLN A 152 -6.19 16.30 -9.71
N PHE A 153 -5.46 15.57 -10.55
CA PHE A 153 -5.76 14.17 -10.84
C PHE A 153 -4.82 13.23 -10.10
N VAL A 154 -5.38 12.23 -9.46
CA VAL A 154 -4.66 11.05 -8.95
C VAL A 154 -4.79 9.95 -9.98
N HIS A 155 -3.67 9.55 -10.59
CA HIS A 155 -3.60 8.39 -11.49
C HIS A 155 -3.20 7.15 -10.72
N VAL A 156 -3.95 6.08 -10.85
CA VAL A 156 -3.69 4.76 -10.24
C VAL A 156 -3.48 3.74 -11.34
N THR A 157 -2.35 3.02 -11.28
CA THR A 157 -2.00 2.02 -12.30
C THR A 157 -1.14 0.90 -11.71
N ASN A 158 -1.08 -0.24 -12.39
CA ASN A 158 -0.16 -1.32 -12.08
C ASN A 158 0.98 -1.51 -13.11
N TYR A 159 1.17 -0.56 -14.02
CA TYR A 159 2.25 -0.53 -15.03
C TYR A 159 3.49 0.23 -14.55
#